data_30bacffa6b1031a963ce7eafbfb66089
#
_entry.id   30bacffa6b1031a963ce7eafbfb66089
#
_cell.length_a   1.000
_cell.length_b   1.000
_cell.length_c   1.000
_cell.angle_alpha   90.00
_cell.angle_beta   90.00
_cell.angle_gamma   90.00
#
_symmetry.space_group_name_H-M   'P 1'
#
loop_
_entity.id
_entity.type
_entity.pdbx_description
1 polymer ?
#
loop_
_entity_poly.entity_id
_entity_poly.type
_entity_poly.pdbx_seq_one_letter_code
_entity_poly.pdbx_strand_id
1 'polypeptide(L)'
;MMSFFKDKTIIMSGGSRGVGLEIAKALGKDGANIAILAKTTEPHPTLPGTIYTAAEEIESVGGKALPIVCDIRFEEQVESAVNEAVEKFGGIDICVNNASAIHLTDTVNTPMKRYDLMHGINVRGTFLXX
;
A
#
# COMPACT_ATOMS: atom_id res chain seq x y z
N MET A 1 15.51 -18.15 -16.45
CA MET A 1 14.85 -16.94 -16.90
C MET A 1 15.14 -15.77 -15.97
N MET A 2 15.43 -14.61 -16.51
CA MET A 2 15.78 -13.45 -15.71
C MET A 2 14.52 -12.77 -15.19
N SER A 3 14.50 -12.49 -13.88
CA SER A 3 13.40 -11.77 -13.26
C SER A 3 13.50 -10.30 -13.54
N PHE A 4 12.47 -9.72 -14.16
CA PHE A 4 12.49 -8.30 -14.43
C PHE A 4 12.44 -7.47 -13.14
N PHE A 5 11.71 -7.95 -12.14
CA PHE A 5 11.50 -7.19 -10.91
C PHE A 5 12.48 -7.52 -9.80
N LYS A 6 13.43 -8.41 -10.05
CA LYS A 6 14.39 -8.76 -9.01
C LYS A 6 15.14 -7.52 -8.55
N ASP A 7 15.17 -7.31 -7.25
CA ASP A 7 15.86 -6.19 -6.61
C ASP A 7 15.27 -4.81 -6.96
N LYS A 8 14.16 -4.77 -7.68
CA LYS A 8 13.44 -3.52 -7.87
C LYS A 8 12.66 -3.20 -6.61
N THR A 9 12.59 -1.92 -6.27
CA THR A 9 11.87 -1.48 -5.07
C THR A 9 10.54 -0.87 -5.45
N ILE A 10 9.49 -1.41 -4.86
CA ILE A 10 8.12 -1.01 -5.14
C ILE A 10 7.51 -0.46 -3.87
N ILE A 11 6.95 0.74 -3.95
CA ILE A 11 6.17 1.28 -2.84
C ILE A 11 4.70 1.14 -3.22
N MET A 12 3.90 0.56 -2.33
CA MET A 12 2.51 0.25 -2.64
C MET A 12 1.60 0.69 -1.51
N SER A 13 0.62 1.51 -1.81
CA SER A 13 -0.39 1.86 -0.82
C SER A 13 -1.51 0.81 -0.84
N GLY A 14 -1.93 0.39 0.34
CA GLY A 14 -3.06 -0.52 0.48
C GLY A 14 -2.78 -1.97 0.12
N GLY A 15 -1.56 -2.44 0.30
CA GLY A 15 -1.19 -3.79 -0.10
C GLY A 15 -1.40 -4.87 0.94
N SER A 16 -2.17 -4.60 2.00
CA SER A 16 -2.28 -5.55 3.10
C SER A 16 -3.28 -6.68 2.84
N ARG A 17 -4.16 -6.53 1.86
CA ARG A 17 -5.15 -7.55 1.55
C ARG A 17 -5.66 -7.35 0.12
N GLY A 18 -6.46 -8.33 -0.34
CA GLY A 18 -7.14 -8.23 -1.62
C GLY A 18 -6.20 -8.19 -2.81
N VAL A 19 -6.60 -7.41 -3.81
CA VAL A 19 -5.84 -7.32 -5.06
C VAL A 19 -4.44 -6.79 -4.82
N GLY A 20 -4.31 -5.79 -3.93
CA GLY A 20 -2.99 -5.24 -3.63
C GLY A 20 -2.04 -6.29 -3.09
N LEU A 21 -2.52 -7.13 -2.17
CA LEU A 21 -1.68 -8.17 -1.62
C LEU A 21 -1.29 -9.19 -2.68
N GLU A 22 -2.21 -9.55 -3.57
CA GLU A 22 -1.88 -10.51 -4.63
C GLU A 22 -0.84 -9.94 -5.59
N ILE A 23 -0.94 -8.65 -5.92
CA ILE A 23 0.06 -8.00 -6.74
C ILE A 23 1.42 -8.03 -6.04
N ALA A 24 1.42 -7.68 -4.75
CA ALA A 24 2.66 -7.65 -3.98
C ALA A 24 3.31 -9.03 -3.90
N LYS A 25 2.50 -10.07 -3.72
CA LYS A 25 3.04 -11.43 -3.67
C LYS A 25 3.62 -11.84 -5.02
N ALA A 26 2.95 -11.49 -6.11
CA ALA A 26 3.45 -11.82 -7.45
C ALA A 26 4.80 -11.14 -7.70
N LEU A 27 4.91 -9.87 -7.32
CA LEU A 27 6.17 -9.15 -7.50
C LEU A 27 7.24 -9.68 -6.55
N GLY A 28 6.86 -10.02 -5.33
CA GLY A 28 7.80 -10.58 -4.37
C GLY A 28 8.34 -11.92 -4.82
N LYS A 29 7.49 -12.73 -5.45
CA LYS A 29 7.93 -14.02 -5.97
C LYS A 29 9.04 -13.82 -7.00
N ASP A 30 9.02 -12.69 -7.69
CA ASP A 30 10.05 -12.34 -8.67
C ASP A 30 11.30 -11.74 -8.02
N GLY A 31 11.33 -11.61 -6.70
CA GLY A 31 12.49 -11.10 -6.00
C GLY A 31 12.47 -9.62 -5.72
N ALA A 32 11.32 -8.96 -5.82
CA ALA A 32 11.21 -7.52 -5.59
C ALA A 32 11.26 -7.17 -4.11
N ASN A 33 11.63 -5.92 -3.84
CA ASN A 33 11.54 -5.32 -2.51
C ASN A 33 10.25 -4.51 -2.45
N ILE A 34 9.42 -4.73 -1.46
CA ILE A 34 8.10 -4.10 -1.42
C ILE A 34 7.87 -3.40 -0.10
N ALA A 35 7.63 -2.09 -0.17
CA ALA A 35 7.22 -1.31 0.98
C ALA A 35 5.70 -1.19 0.92
N ILE A 36 5.02 -1.70 1.94
CA ILE A 36 3.56 -1.71 1.99
C ILE A 36 3.09 -0.63 2.93
N LEU A 37 2.32 0.32 2.41
CA LEU A 37 1.79 1.42 3.20
C LEU A 37 0.31 1.19 3.47
N ALA A 38 -0.07 1.17 4.74
CA ALA A 38 -1.47 1.09 5.11
C ALA A 38 -1.63 1.64 6.51
N LYS A 39 -2.81 2.15 6.80
CA LYS A 39 -3.04 2.69 8.14
C LYS A 39 -3.49 1.63 9.13
N THR A 40 -3.90 0.47 8.66
CA THR A 40 -4.46 -0.58 9.50
C THR A 40 -3.39 -1.56 9.93
N THR A 41 -3.18 -1.66 11.23
CA THR A 41 -2.22 -2.60 11.79
C THR A 41 -2.88 -3.78 12.48
N GLU A 42 -4.19 -3.71 12.72
CA GLU A 42 -4.90 -4.74 13.47
C GLU A 42 -5.91 -5.45 12.57
N PRO A 43 -6.19 -6.72 12.83
CA PRO A 43 -7.15 -7.45 12.00
C PRO A 43 -8.55 -6.83 12.06
N HIS A 44 -9.19 -6.80 10.93
CA HIS A 44 -10.58 -6.39 10.85
C HIS A 44 -11.47 -7.61 11.11
N PRO A 45 -12.59 -7.47 11.83
CA PRO A 45 -13.43 -8.64 12.12
C PRO A 45 -13.89 -9.39 10.88
N THR A 46 -14.16 -8.69 9.78
CA THR A 46 -14.66 -9.32 8.58
C THR A 46 -13.67 -9.35 7.43
N LEU A 47 -12.54 -8.65 7.57
CA LEU A 47 -11.53 -8.57 6.51
C LEU A 47 -10.19 -9.00 7.09
N PRO A 48 -9.73 -10.20 6.78
CA PRO A 48 -8.47 -10.68 7.36
C PRO A 48 -7.27 -9.97 6.78
N GLY A 49 -6.19 -9.99 7.53
CA GLY A 49 -4.92 -9.49 7.06
C GLY A 49 -4.58 -8.11 7.58
N THR A 50 -3.30 -7.94 7.86
CA THR A 50 -2.73 -6.67 8.26
C THR A 50 -1.49 -6.44 7.41
N ILE A 51 -0.85 -5.25 7.54
CA ILE A 51 0.40 -5.06 6.82
C ILE A 51 1.47 -6.03 7.29
N TYR A 52 1.40 -6.48 8.52
CA TYR A 52 2.41 -7.42 9.03
C TYR A 52 2.21 -8.82 8.48
N THR A 53 0.96 -9.30 8.39
CA THR A 53 0.72 -10.60 7.78
C THR A 53 1.00 -10.54 6.28
N ALA A 54 0.71 -9.41 5.63
CA ALA A 54 1.05 -9.26 4.22
C ALA A 54 2.55 -9.34 4.01
N ALA A 55 3.32 -8.69 4.88
CA ALA A 55 4.78 -8.75 4.77
C ALA A 55 5.27 -10.17 4.90
N GLU A 56 4.70 -10.93 5.84
CA GLU A 56 5.09 -12.33 6.01
C GLU A 56 4.80 -13.14 4.76
N GLU A 57 3.64 -12.91 4.14
CA GLU A 57 3.29 -13.65 2.93
C GLU A 57 4.22 -13.30 1.77
N ILE A 58 4.59 -12.03 1.64
CA ILE A 58 5.51 -11.63 0.58
C ILE A 58 6.87 -12.29 0.78
N GLU A 59 7.34 -12.33 2.02
CA GLU A 59 8.63 -12.94 2.28
C GLU A 59 8.60 -14.45 2.10
N SER A 60 7.43 -15.05 2.34
CA SER A 60 7.31 -16.50 2.17
C SER A 60 7.42 -16.92 0.70
N VAL A 61 7.15 -16.02 -0.24
CA VAL A 61 7.28 -16.35 -1.67
C VAL A 61 8.60 -15.85 -2.25
N GLY A 62 9.49 -15.29 -1.45
CA GLY A 62 10.83 -14.94 -1.89
C GLY A 62 11.12 -13.45 -2.00
N GLY A 63 10.15 -12.60 -1.73
CA GLY A 63 10.38 -11.16 -1.77
C GLY A 63 10.90 -10.63 -0.46
N LYS A 64 11.19 -9.33 -0.45
CA LYS A 64 11.50 -8.61 0.77
C LYS A 64 10.40 -7.60 1.02
N ALA A 65 9.96 -7.48 2.26
CA ALA A 65 8.83 -6.62 2.57
C ALA A 65 9.15 -5.70 3.72
N LEU A 66 8.66 -4.47 3.62
CA LEU A 66 8.78 -3.48 4.68
C LEU A 66 7.38 -2.93 4.97
N PRO A 67 6.76 -3.36 6.05
CA PRO A 67 5.44 -2.82 6.39
C PRO A 67 5.59 -1.45 7.07
N ILE A 68 4.85 -0.46 6.58
CA ILE A 68 4.92 0.89 7.11
C ILE A 68 3.51 1.38 7.42
N VAL A 69 3.28 1.78 8.66
CA VAL A 69 2.00 2.37 9.03
C VAL A 69 1.96 3.77 8.44
N CYS A 70 1.02 4.01 7.54
CA CYS A 70 0.93 5.28 6.84
C CYS A 70 -0.48 5.52 6.36
N ASP A 71 -1.04 6.66 6.76
CA ASP A 71 -2.32 7.11 6.23
C ASP A 71 -2.00 8.09 5.11
N ILE A 72 -2.30 7.70 3.87
CA ILE A 72 -1.87 8.49 2.71
C ILE A 72 -2.60 9.82 2.58
N ARG A 73 -3.57 10.10 3.45
CA ARG A 73 -4.19 11.42 3.47
C ARG A 73 -3.28 12.50 4.06
N PHE A 74 -2.23 12.09 4.77
CA PHE A 74 -1.37 13.03 5.49
C PHE A 74 0.01 13.10 4.86
N GLU A 75 0.36 14.29 4.39
CA GLU A 75 1.59 14.50 3.65
C GLU A 75 2.83 14.08 4.43
N GLU A 76 2.88 14.42 5.72
CA GLU A 76 4.07 14.10 6.51
C GLU A 76 4.22 12.59 6.71
N GLN A 77 3.11 11.86 6.77
CA GLN A 77 3.20 10.40 6.86
C GLN A 77 3.70 9.78 5.57
N VAL A 78 3.25 10.30 4.43
CA VAL A 78 3.71 9.81 3.14
C VAL A 78 5.22 10.08 2.98
N GLU A 79 5.65 11.29 3.35
CA GLU A 79 7.06 11.64 3.24
C GLU A 79 7.91 10.74 4.11
N SER A 80 7.47 10.50 5.33
CA SER A 80 8.20 9.63 6.25
C SER A 80 8.28 8.19 5.71
N ALA A 81 7.18 7.70 5.12
CA ALA A 81 7.16 6.35 4.58
C ALA A 81 8.10 6.21 3.39
N VAL A 82 8.11 7.21 2.52
CA VAL A 82 9.02 7.18 1.37
C VAL A 82 10.47 7.17 1.84
N ASN A 83 10.79 8.01 2.81
CA ASN A 83 12.15 8.06 3.34
C ASN A 83 12.55 6.73 3.97
N GLU A 84 11.64 6.09 4.68
CA GLU A 84 11.93 4.81 5.30
C GLU A 84 12.20 3.74 4.25
N ALA A 85 11.40 3.72 3.17
CA ALA A 85 11.62 2.77 2.09
C ALA A 85 12.95 3.00 1.41
N VAL A 86 13.30 4.26 1.18
CA VAL A 86 14.59 4.59 0.55
C VAL A 86 15.74 4.16 1.45
N GLU A 87 15.63 4.38 2.75
CA GLU A 87 16.69 3.96 3.67
C GLU A 87 16.86 2.44 3.68
N LYS A 88 15.75 1.72 3.65
CA LYS A 88 15.82 0.26 3.72
C LYS A 88 16.31 -0.37 2.43
N PHE A 89 15.80 0.10 1.30
CA PHE A 89 16.05 -0.55 0.01
C PHE A 89 16.96 0.23 -0.93
N GLY A 90 17.26 1.47 -0.61
CA GLY A 90 18.20 2.25 -1.42
C GLY A 90 17.57 3.12 -2.50
N GLY A 91 16.27 3.03 -2.67
CA GLY A 91 15.59 3.83 -3.68
C GLY A 91 14.22 3.26 -3.97
N ILE A 92 13.49 3.90 -4.88
CA ILE A 92 12.17 3.44 -5.28
C ILE A 92 12.10 3.43 -6.80
N ASP A 93 11.72 2.31 -7.37
CA ASP A 93 11.62 2.16 -8.82
C ASP A 93 10.18 2.27 -9.31
N ILE A 94 9.22 1.79 -8.52
CA ILE A 94 7.83 1.67 -8.97
C ILE A 94 6.92 2.08 -7.81
N CYS A 95 5.88 2.84 -8.14
CA CYS A 95 4.85 3.21 -7.17
C CYS A 95 3.52 2.63 -7.62
N VAL A 96 2.88 1.85 -6.74
CA VAL A 96 1.57 1.28 -7.02
C VAL A 96 0.55 1.93 -6.09
N ASN A 97 -0.36 2.69 -6.66
CA ASN A 97 -1.41 3.36 -5.88
C ASN A 97 -2.65 2.46 -5.86
N ASN A 98 -2.74 1.63 -4.84
CA ASN A 98 -3.83 0.68 -4.69
C ASN A 98 -4.84 1.09 -3.61
N ALA A 99 -4.46 1.94 -2.67
CA ALA A 99 -5.36 2.34 -1.60
C ALA A 99 -6.57 3.10 -2.16
N SER A 100 -7.74 2.79 -1.64
CA SER A 100 -8.95 3.47 -2.07
C SER A 100 -10.02 3.39 -0.99
N ALA A 101 -11.06 4.18 -1.16
CA ALA A 101 -12.24 4.15 -0.31
C ALA A 101 -13.47 4.32 -1.19
N ILE A 102 -14.57 3.74 -0.76
CA ILE A 102 -15.79 3.78 -1.55
C ILE A 102 -16.99 3.93 -0.61
N HIS A 103 -18.02 4.63 -1.10
CA HIS A 103 -19.26 4.80 -0.38
C HIS A 103 -20.39 4.75 -1.40
N LEU A 104 -21.20 3.72 -1.33
CA LEU A 104 -22.17 3.43 -2.39
C LEU A 104 -23.52 4.06 -2.07
N THR A 105 -23.66 5.36 -2.32
CA THR A 105 -24.91 6.07 -2.19
C THR A 105 -25.00 7.07 -3.34
N ASP A 106 -26.21 7.57 -3.58
CA ASP A 106 -26.36 8.62 -4.59
C ASP A 106 -25.89 9.96 -4.01
N THR A 107 -25.83 10.97 -4.87
CA THR A 107 -25.29 12.25 -4.50
C THR A 107 -26.01 12.89 -3.33
N VAL A 108 -27.35 12.83 -3.36
CA VAL A 108 -28.16 13.50 -2.32
C VAL A 108 -27.91 12.86 -0.95
N ASN A 109 -27.72 11.56 -0.92
CA ASN A 109 -27.60 10.82 0.34
C ASN A 109 -26.15 10.63 0.80
N THR A 110 -25.18 11.24 0.13
CA THR A 110 -23.78 11.10 0.51
C THR A 110 -23.38 12.21 1.46
N PRO A 111 -23.06 11.89 2.73
CA PRO A 111 -22.58 12.93 3.64
C PRO A 111 -21.25 13.50 3.19
N MET A 112 -21.01 14.79 3.48
CA MET A 112 -19.74 15.39 3.11
C MET A 112 -18.55 14.71 3.78
N LYS A 113 -18.76 14.14 4.94
CA LYS A 113 -17.71 13.37 5.60
C LYS A 113 -17.22 12.22 4.71
N ARG A 114 -18.14 11.53 4.04
CA ARG A 114 -17.76 10.44 3.14
C ARG A 114 -17.16 10.94 1.85
N TYR A 115 -17.70 12.02 1.31
CA TYR A 115 -17.13 12.68 0.13
C TYR A 115 -15.68 13.04 0.39
N ASP A 116 -15.43 13.71 1.52
CA ASP A 116 -14.09 14.15 1.86
C ASP A 116 -13.15 12.94 2.06
N LEU A 117 -13.66 11.88 2.67
CA LEU A 117 -12.84 10.68 2.88
C LEU A 117 -12.43 10.07 1.55
N MET A 118 -13.38 9.91 0.63
CA MET A 118 -13.09 9.29 -0.66
C MET A 118 -12.10 10.13 -1.46
N HIS A 119 -12.28 11.45 -1.46
CA HIS A 119 -11.35 12.31 -2.21
C HIS A 119 -9.99 12.38 -1.52
N GLY A 120 -9.98 12.36 -0.18
CA GLY A 120 -8.73 12.36 0.54
C GLY A 120 -7.87 11.15 0.22
N ILE A 121 -8.49 10.00 0.06
CA ILE A 121 -7.77 8.77 -0.23
C ILE A 121 -7.58 8.58 -1.74
N ASN A 122 -8.67 8.68 -2.51
CA ASN A 122 -8.63 8.29 -3.93
C ASN A 122 -7.95 9.32 -4.81
N VAL A 123 -7.96 10.58 -4.43
CA VAL A 123 -7.39 11.63 -5.27
C VAL A 123 -6.14 12.22 -4.60
N ARG A 124 -6.33 12.87 -3.46
CA ARG A 124 -5.22 13.55 -2.80
C ARG A 124 -4.16 12.56 -2.33
N GLY A 125 -4.58 11.43 -1.74
CA GLY A 125 -3.65 10.41 -1.27
C GLY A 125 -2.85 9.81 -2.40
N THR A 126 -3.51 9.54 -3.52
CA THR A 126 -2.82 9.00 -4.69
C THR A 126 -1.79 9.98 -5.21
N PHE A 127 -2.12 11.27 -5.22
CA PHE A 127 -1.17 12.29 -5.63
C PHE A 127 0.05 12.31 -4.71
N LEU A 128 -0.27 12.43 -3.52
CA LEU A 128 0.83 12.43 -2.57
C LEU A 128 1.74 11.25 -2.74
N UNK A 129 1.26 9.92 -2.84
CA UNK A 129 1.93 8.76 -2.92
C UNK A 129 2.72 8.64 -4.06
N UNK A 130 2.17 9.20 -4.78
CA UNK A 130 2.70 9.16 -5.91
C UNK A 130 3.80 9.83 -5.92
#